data_7affbb97cd41afce34c07052eb0f396a
#
_entry.id   7affbb97cd41afce34c07052eb0f396a
#
_cell.length_a   1.000
_cell.length_b   1.000
_cell.length_c   1.000
_cell.angle_alpha   90.00
_cell.angle_beta   90.00
_cell.angle_gamma   90.00
#
_symmetry.space_group_name_H-M   'P 1'
#
loop_
_entity.id
_entity.type
_entity.pdbx_description
1 polymer ?
#
loop_
_entity_poly.entity_id
_entity_poly.type
_entity_poly.pdbx_seq_one_letter_code
_entity_poly.pdbx_strand_id
1 'polypeptide(L)'
;MTDGLITSAYLVSGVLFILSLGGLSRQETARRGNLYGILGMVIAILATLFSGKITNFQFLIPLMLVGGVVGAILAKKVEMTAMPELVAILHSFVGAAAVMVGIASYLEHHDHVGTTKIIHDIEVVLGVFIGGITFSGSVIAFGKLRGSISGKPMLLPGRHLLNLAMLLGSIWFGYSFINSTGDPALQALLVVTGISLVLGVHLIMAIGGADMPVVVSMLNSYSGWAAAAAGFMLQNDLLIITGALVGSSG
;
A
#
# COMPACT_ATOMS: atom_id res chain seq x y z
N MET A 1 18.20 14.46 -14.67
CA MET A 1 17.18 15.51 -14.97
C MET A 1 17.28 16.60 -13.92
N THR A 2 16.92 17.85 -14.24
CA THR A 2 16.82 18.92 -13.23
C THR A 2 15.62 18.66 -12.32
N ASP A 3 15.68 19.06 -11.05
CA ASP A 3 14.60 18.84 -10.07
C ASP A 3 13.25 19.42 -10.56
N GLY A 4 13.26 20.59 -11.19
CA GLY A 4 12.05 21.18 -11.77
C GLY A 4 11.41 20.34 -12.88
N LEU A 5 12.19 19.60 -13.65
CA LEU A 5 11.69 18.75 -14.72
C LEU A 5 11.07 17.46 -14.15
N ILE A 6 11.64 16.93 -13.07
CA ILE A 6 11.09 15.78 -12.33
C ILE A 6 9.77 16.15 -11.68
N THR A 7 9.72 17.29 -10.97
CA THR A 7 8.48 17.80 -10.37
C THR A 7 7.41 18.04 -11.41
N SER A 8 7.74 18.63 -12.56
CA SER A 8 6.79 18.83 -13.66
C SER A 8 6.26 17.50 -14.21
N ALA A 9 7.14 16.50 -14.38
CA ALA A 9 6.74 15.16 -14.83
C ALA A 9 5.80 14.48 -13.83
N TYR A 10 6.07 14.61 -12.52
CA TYR A 10 5.20 14.09 -11.48
C TYR A 10 3.84 14.79 -11.44
N LEU A 11 3.80 16.12 -11.61
CA LEU A 11 2.54 16.86 -11.70
C LEU A 11 1.71 16.41 -12.91
N VAL A 12 2.33 16.27 -14.09
CA VAL A 12 1.65 15.75 -15.29
C VAL A 12 1.13 14.33 -15.05
N SER A 13 1.93 13.46 -14.44
CA SER A 13 1.51 12.11 -14.09
C SER A 13 0.31 12.12 -13.12
N GLY A 14 0.34 12.96 -12.10
CA GLY A 14 -0.76 13.12 -11.14
C GLY A 14 -2.06 13.57 -11.82
N VAL A 15 -1.99 14.56 -12.71
CA VAL A 15 -3.14 15.01 -13.51
C VAL A 15 -3.67 13.88 -14.38
N LEU A 16 -2.80 13.12 -15.05
CA LEU A 16 -3.21 11.97 -15.86
C LEU A 16 -3.88 10.89 -15.03
N PHE A 17 -3.44 10.62 -13.80
CA PHE A 17 -4.10 9.68 -12.89
C PHE A 17 -5.48 10.16 -12.46
N ILE A 18 -5.66 11.45 -12.16
CA ILE A 18 -6.98 12.03 -11.86
C ILE A 18 -7.92 11.87 -13.06
N LEU A 19 -7.45 12.20 -14.26
CA LEU A 19 -8.22 12.03 -15.50
C LEU A 19 -8.51 10.55 -15.79
N SER A 20 -7.61 9.64 -15.44
CA SER A 20 -7.80 8.21 -15.54
C SER A 20 -8.95 7.74 -14.64
N LEU A 21 -8.97 8.12 -13.36
CA LEU A 21 -10.05 7.76 -12.44
C LEU A 21 -11.39 8.30 -12.94
N GLY A 22 -11.44 9.56 -13.37
CA GLY A 22 -12.64 10.16 -13.95
C GLY A 22 -13.10 9.44 -15.25
N GLY A 23 -12.16 9.02 -16.10
CA GLY A 23 -12.46 8.29 -17.32
C GLY A 23 -12.95 6.86 -17.06
N LEU A 24 -12.38 6.17 -16.08
CA LEU A 24 -12.76 4.81 -15.70
C LEU A 24 -14.12 4.70 -15.02
N SER A 25 -14.64 5.79 -14.48
CA SER A 25 -15.95 5.81 -13.81
C SER A 25 -17.13 5.61 -14.78
N ARG A 26 -16.93 5.75 -16.10
CA ARG A 26 -17.95 5.58 -17.15
C ARG A 26 -17.48 4.62 -18.22
N GLN A 27 -18.35 3.68 -18.62
CA GLN A 27 -18.03 2.68 -19.62
C GLN A 27 -17.62 3.28 -20.97
N GLU A 28 -18.25 4.37 -21.38
CA GLU A 28 -17.97 5.05 -22.66
C GLU A 28 -16.56 5.66 -22.74
N THR A 29 -16.05 6.13 -21.59
CA THR A 29 -14.74 6.79 -21.48
C THR A 29 -13.64 5.89 -20.93
N ALA A 30 -13.97 4.66 -20.51
CA ALA A 30 -13.06 3.76 -19.81
C ALA A 30 -11.76 3.48 -20.59
N ARG A 31 -11.84 3.32 -21.91
CA ARG A 31 -10.63 3.12 -22.73
C ARG A 31 -9.68 4.33 -22.73
N ARG A 32 -10.23 5.55 -22.74
CA ARG A 32 -9.43 6.78 -22.64
C ARG A 32 -8.86 6.94 -21.25
N GLY A 33 -9.65 6.65 -20.21
CA GLY A 33 -9.20 6.64 -18.82
C GLY A 33 -8.03 5.68 -18.62
N ASN A 34 -8.13 4.47 -19.14
CA ASN A 34 -7.03 3.50 -19.07
C ASN A 34 -5.75 3.99 -19.79
N LEU A 35 -5.89 4.63 -20.95
CA LEU A 35 -4.75 5.22 -21.65
C LEU A 35 -4.07 6.32 -20.84
N TYR A 36 -4.84 7.20 -20.19
CA TYR A 36 -4.29 8.23 -19.31
C TYR A 36 -3.52 7.63 -18.13
N GLY A 37 -4.05 6.55 -17.53
CA GLY A 37 -3.36 5.83 -16.46
C GLY A 37 -2.04 5.22 -16.91
N ILE A 38 -2.03 4.58 -18.08
CA ILE A 38 -0.80 4.00 -18.68
C ILE A 38 0.24 5.10 -18.94
N LEU A 39 -0.16 6.20 -19.58
CA LEU A 39 0.74 7.32 -19.88
C LEU A 39 1.28 7.95 -18.60
N GLY A 40 0.42 8.19 -17.61
CA GLY A 40 0.82 8.70 -16.31
C GLY A 40 1.85 7.80 -15.62
N MET A 41 1.62 6.48 -15.63
CA MET A 41 2.55 5.51 -15.05
C MET A 41 3.89 5.48 -15.78
N VAL A 42 3.90 5.49 -17.12
CA VAL A 42 5.14 5.52 -17.90
C VAL A 42 5.95 6.79 -17.59
N ILE A 43 5.31 7.95 -17.56
CA ILE A 43 5.97 9.23 -17.23
C ILE A 43 6.54 9.17 -15.80
N ALA A 44 5.76 8.66 -14.83
CA ALA A 44 6.18 8.53 -13.44
C ALA A 44 7.42 7.63 -13.30
N ILE A 45 7.40 6.45 -13.93
CA ILE A 45 8.52 5.51 -13.89
C ILE A 45 9.77 6.14 -14.52
N LEU A 46 9.63 6.75 -15.71
CA LEU A 46 10.76 7.40 -16.37
C LEU A 46 11.32 8.56 -15.53
N ALA A 47 10.46 9.42 -14.98
CA ALA A 47 10.89 10.51 -14.11
C ALA A 47 11.64 9.98 -12.88
N THR A 48 11.16 8.91 -12.26
CA THR A 48 11.82 8.29 -11.10
C THR A 48 13.16 7.65 -11.48
N LEU A 49 13.24 6.91 -12.59
CA LEU A 49 14.49 6.30 -13.06
C LEU A 49 15.55 7.34 -13.39
N PHE A 50 15.17 8.48 -13.96
CA PHE A 50 16.08 9.56 -14.32
C PHE A 50 16.24 10.63 -13.23
N SER A 51 15.69 10.42 -12.04
CA SER A 51 15.81 11.37 -10.91
C SER A 51 17.21 11.47 -10.32
N GLY A 52 18.08 10.49 -10.57
CA GLY A 52 19.40 10.39 -9.96
C GLY A 52 19.39 9.90 -8.51
N LYS A 53 18.23 9.65 -7.93
CA LYS A 53 18.08 9.11 -6.56
C LYS A 53 18.32 7.59 -6.50
N ILE A 54 18.27 6.90 -7.65
CA ILE A 54 18.41 5.45 -7.74
C ILE A 54 19.87 5.12 -8.06
N THR A 55 20.49 4.30 -7.22
CA THR A 55 21.89 3.86 -7.36
C THR A 55 22.01 2.41 -7.83
N ASN A 56 21.05 1.56 -7.50
CA ASN A 56 21.12 0.10 -7.70
C ASN A 56 20.26 -0.40 -8.88
N PHE A 57 20.51 0.12 -10.08
CA PHE A 57 19.77 -0.27 -11.29
C PHE A 57 19.87 -1.77 -11.62
N GLN A 58 20.98 -2.41 -11.26
CA GLN A 58 21.22 -3.84 -11.53
C GLN A 58 20.23 -4.76 -10.83
N PHE A 59 19.64 -4.35 -9.70
CA PHE A 59 18.57 -5.11 -9.03
C PHE A 59 17.19 -4.59 -9.40
N LEU A 60 17.03 -3.28 -9.50
CA LEU A 60 15.74 -2.64 -9.75
C LEU A 60 15.14 -3.06 -11.10
N ILE A 61 15.91 -2.94 -12.18
CA ILE A 61 15.38 -3.21 -13.53
C ILE A 61 14.95 -4.67 -13.71
N PRO A 62 15.77 -5.69 -13.33
CA PRO A 62 15.32 -7.08 -13.42
C PRO A 62 14.07 -7.37 -12.57
N LEU A 63 13.98 -6.84 -11.35
CA LEU A 63 12.81 -7.04 -10.50
C LEU A 63 11.55 -6.40 -11.09
N MET A 64 11.66 -5.18 -11.64
CA MET A 64 10.56 -4.51 -12.34
C MET A 64 10.12 -5.31 -13.57
N LEU A 65 11.05 -5.84 -14.36
CA LEU A 65 10.73 -6.66 -15.53
C LEU A 65 10.03 -7.96 -15.13
N VAL A 66 10.53 -8.66 -14.12
CA VAL A 66 9.88 -9.88 -13.61
C VAL A 66 8.46 -9.57 -13.13
N GLY A 67 8.28 -8.53 -12.29
CA GLY A 67 6.96 -8.12 -11.82
C GLY A 67 6.03 -7.73 -12.98
N GLY A 68 6.53 -6.97 -13.95
CA GLY A 68 5.79 -6.55 -15.13
C GLY A 68 5.35 -7.72 -16.00
N VAL A 69 6.23 -8.68 -16.27
CA VAL A 69 5.91 -9.89 -17.05
C VAL A 69 4.88 -10.75 -16.33
N VAL A 70 5.08 -11.02 -15.03
CA VAL A 70 4.11 -11.78 -14.21
C VAL A 70 2.74 -11.08 -14.21
N GLY A 71 2.72 -9.76 -13.95
CA GLY A 71 1.49 -8.97 -13.96
C GLY A 71 0.78 -9.00 -15.33
N ALA A 72 1.52 -8.86 -16.42
CA ALA A 72 0.96 -8.92 -17.78
C ALA A 72 0.38 -10.30 -18.12
N ILE A 73 1.04 -11.39 -17.68
CA ILE A 73 0.53 -12.75 -17.88
C ILE A 73 -0.76 -12.96 -17.08
N LEU A 74 -0.79 -12.53 -15.82
CA LEU A 74 -1.97 -12.63 -14.98
C LEU A 74 -3.14 -11.81 -15.55
N ALA A 75 -2.90 -10.57 -15.95
CA ALA A 75 -3.91 -9.71 -16.53
C ALA A 75 -4.53 -10.26 -17.83
N LYS A 76 -3.74 -11.00 -18.63
CA LYS A 76 -4.24 -11.65 -19.85
C LYS A 76 -5.02 -12.93 -19.61
N LYS A 77 -4.72 -13.64 -18.52
CA LYS A 77 -5.30 -14.95 -18.23
C LYS A 77 -6.51 -14.91 -17.30
N VAL A 78 -6.69 -13.81 -16.54
CA VAL A 78 -7.77 -13.70 -15.58
C VAL A 78 -9.11 -13.57 -16.28
N GLU A 79 -10.08 -14.35 -15.86
CA GLU A 79 -11.46 -14.24 -16.29
C GLU A 79 -12.14 -13.05 -15.58
N MET A 80 -13.15 -12.44 -16.22
CA MET A 80 -13.87 -11.30 -15.66
C MET A 80 -14.53 -11.65 -14.30
N THR A 81 -14.95 -12.89 -14.13
CA THR A 81 -15.53 -13.40 -12.87
C THR A 81 -14.53 -13.51 -11.74
N ALA A 82 -13.23 -13.69 -12.05
CA ALA A 82 -12.14 -13.80 -11.08
C ALA A 82 -11.42 -12.45 -10.84
N MET A 83 -11.88 -11.35 -11.46
CA MET A 83 -11.28 -10.02 -11.25
C MET A 83 -11.25 -9.57 -9.79
N PRO A 84 -12.30 -9.76 -8.97
CA PRO A 84 -12.24 -9.38 -7.55
C PRO A 84 -11.15 -10.14 -6.78
N GLU A 85 -10.91 -11.39 -7.10
CA GLU A 85 -9.84 -12.21 -6.50
C GLU A 85 -8.46 -11.63 -6.86
N LEU A 86 -8.24 -11.33 -8.14
CA LEU A 86 -6.99 -10.75 -8.62
C LEU A 86 -6.74 -9.40 -7.96
N VAL A 87 -7.74 -8.54 -7.89
CA VAL A 87 -7.62 -7.22 -7.25
C VAL A 87 -7.28 -7.36 -5.77
N ALA A 88 -7.93 -8.29 -5.06
CA ALA A 88 -7.63 -8.54 -3.65
C ALA A 88 -6.17 -8.97 -3.45
N ILE A 89 -5.66 -9.93 -4.22
CA ILE A 89 -4.27 -10.39 -4.05
C ILE A 89 -3.27 -9.30 -4.46
N LEU A 90 -3.58 -8.45 -5.44
CA LEU A 90 -2.71 -7.31 -5.80
C LEU A 90 -2.59 -6.30 -4.65
N HIS A 91 -3.66 -6.02 -3.90
CA HIS A 91 -3.58 -5.17 -2.71
C HIS A 91 -2.68 -5.78 -1.63
N SER A 92 -2.56 -7.10 -1.52
CA SER A 92 -1.62 -7.70 -0.58
C SER A 92 -0.17 -7.34 -0.91
N PHE A 93 0.22 -7.31 -2.19
CA PHE A 93 1.57 -6.89 -2.57
C PHE A 93 1.83 -5.41 -2.26
N VAL A 94 0.82 -4.55 -2.42
CA VAL A 94 0.94 -3.12 -2.02
C VAL A 94 1.15 -3.01 -0.52
N GLY A 95 0.37 -3.75 0.29
CA GLY A 95 0.54 -3.79 1.73
C GLY A 95 1.92 -4.30 2.16
N ALA A 96 2.39 -5.40 1.54
CA ALA A 96 3.72 -5.94 1.79
C ALA A 96 4.82 -4.93 1.42
N ALA A 97 4.70 -4.26 0.28
CA ALA A 97 5.65 -3.23 -0.14
C ALA A 97 5.73 -2.08 0.88
N ALA A 98 4.58 -1.60 1.39
CA ALA A 98 4.56 -0.54 2.39
C ALA A 98 5.24 -0.96 3.71
N VAL A 99 5.03 -2.20 4.17
CA VAL A 99 5.73 -2.74 5.35
C VAL A 99 7.23 -2.80 5.11
N MET A 100 7.66 -3.33 3.96
CA MET A 100 9.08 -3.44 3.63
C MET A 100 9.75 -2.08 3.47
N VAL A 101 9.08 -1.10 2.83
CA VAL A 101 9.56 0.28 2.71
C VAL A 101 9.70 0.91 4.10
N GLY A 102 8.72 0.75 4.98
CA GLY A 102 8.79 1.30 6.33
C GLY A 102 9.95 0.73 7.14
N ILE A 103 10.15 -0.60 7.12
CA ILE A 103 11.27 -1.23 7.80
C ILE A 103 12.61 -0.84 7.17
N ALA A 104 12.70 -0.81 5.83
CA ALA A 104 13.91 -0.40 5.13
C ALA A 104 14.28 1.05 5.41
N SER A 105 13.29 1.96 5.41
CA SER A 105 13.47 3.38 5.71
C SER A 105 14.00 3.61 7.13
N TYR A 106 13.54 2.80 8.10
CA TYR A 106 14.10 2.84 9.46
C TYR A 106 15.55 2.31 9.51
N LEU A 107 15.85 1.23 8.79
CA LEU A 107 17.21 0.63 8.77
C LEU A 107 18.22 1.47 7.97
N GLU A 108 17.77 2.27 7.03
CA GLU A 108 18.58 3.24 6.33
C GLU A 108 18.84 4.40 7.29
N HIS A 109 20.07 4.45 7.84
CA HIS A 109 20.46 5.44 8.84
C HIS A 109 20.37 6.84 8.24
N HIS A 110 19.23 7.49 8.43
CA HIS A 110 19.07 8.90 8.15
C HIS A 110 19.45 9.67 9.41
N ASP A 111 20.36 10.64 9.29
CA ASP A 111 20.76 11.57 10.36
C ASP A 111 19.62 12.57 10.70
N HIS A 112 18.38 12.06 10.75
CA HIS A 112 17.25 12.86 11.17
C HIS A 112 17.33 13.13 12.67
N VAL A 113 17.31 14.42 13.05
CA VAL A 113 17.35 14.85 14.44
C VAL A 113 16.14 15.74 14.77
N GLY A 114 15.77 15.74 16.05
CA GLY A 114 14.69 16.59 16.54
C GLY A 114 13.32 16.27 15.92
N THR A 115 12.59 17.29 15.51
CA THR A 115 11.22 17.17 15.00
C THR A 115 11.14 16.35 13.71
N THR A 116 12.14 16.45 12.83
CA THR A 116 12.17 15.72 11.55
C THR A 116 12.23 14.20 11.79
N LYS A 117 13.01 13.76 12.80
CA LYS A 117 13.05 12.35 13.19
C LYS A 117 11.68 11.87 13.66
N ILE A 118 11.03 12.65 14.53
CA ILE A 118 9.71 12.27 15.08
C ILE A 118 8.68 12.14 13.95
N ILE A 119 8.65 13.05 13.01
CA ILE A 119 7.74 13.00 11.85
C ILE A 119 8.01 11.73 11.05
N HIS A 120 9.27 11.48 10.68
CA HIS A 120 9.65 10.29 9.92
C HIS A 120 9.29 8.99 10.65
N ASP A 121 9.54 8.90 11.95
CA ASP A 121 9.20 7.72 12.75
C ASP A 121 7.67 7.49 12.80
N ILE A 122 6.86 8.56 12.86
CA ILE A 122 5.40 8.47 12.77
C ILE A 122 4.97 7.93 11.40
N GLU A 123 5.57 8.43 10.31
CA GLU A 123 5.31 7.97 8.96
C GLU A 123 5.62 6.48 8.79
N VAL A 124 6.75 6.02 9.34
CA VAL A 124 7.16 4.61 9.37
C VAL A 124 6.14 3.76 10.10
N VAL A 125 5.75 4.14 11.32
CA VAL A 125 4.74 3.39 12.11
C VAL A 125 3.41 3.30 11.38
N LEU A 126 2.92 4.41 10.82
CA LEU A 126 1.66 4.45 10.09
C LEU A 126 1.72 3.61 8.82
N GLY A 127 2.80 3.73 8.04
CA GLY A 127 3.00 2.96 6.82
C GLY A 127 3.04 1.46 7.07
N VAL A 128 3.79 1.03 8.09
CA VAL A 128 3.88 -0.37 8.50
C VAL A 128 2.56 -0.89 9.04
N PHE A 129 1.87 -0.12 9.89
CA PHE A 129 0.59 -0.52 10.47
C PHE A 129 -0.51 -0.69 9.40
N ILE A 130 -0.71 0.32 8.55
CA ILE A 130 -1.70 0.26 7.46
C ILE A 130 -1.30 -0.82 6.44
N GLY A 131 -0.01 -0.90 6.09
CA GLY A 131 0.52 -1.90 5.17
C GLY A 131 0.31 -3.32 5.67
N GLY A 132 0.56 -3.59 6.97
CA GLY A 132 0.35 -4.90 7.57
C GLY A 132 -1.11 -5.36 7.56
N ILE A 133 -2.04 -4.46 7.92
CA ILE A 133 -3.49 -4.73 7.84
C ILE A 133 -3.89 -5.00 6.38
N THR A 134 -3.41 -4.18 5.45
CA THR A 134 -3.70 -4.33 4.02
C THR A 134 -3.19 -5.67 3.49
N PHE A 135 -1.96 -6.03 3.81
CA PHE A 135 -1.36 -7.29 3.37
C PHE A 135 -2.17 -8.50 3.83
N SER A 136 -2.29 -8.67 5.14
CA SER A 136 -2.93 -9.86 5.70
C SER A 136 -4.43 -9.89 5.43
N GLY A 137 -5.12 -8.75 5.50
CA GLY A 137 -6.54 -8.63 5.17
C GLY A 137 -6.81 -8.99 3.72
N SER A 138 -5.97 -8.55 2.79
CA SER A 138 -6.11 -8.84 1.36
C SER A 138 -5.88 -10.33 1.03
N VAL A 139 -4.93 -10.98 1.70
CA VAL A 139 -4.73 -12.44 1.58
C VAL A 139 -5.97 -13.20 2.03
N ILE A 140 -6.59 -12.82 3.14
CA ILE A 140 -7.83 -13.45 3.62
C ILE A 140 -8.99 -13.16 2.67
N ALA A 141 -9.14 -11.92 2.19
CA ALA A 141 -10.17 -11.56 1.22
C ALA A 141 -10.03 -12.38 -0.08
N PHE A 142 -8.82 -12.51 -0.61
CA PHE A 142 -8.52 -13.39 -1.74
C PHE A 142 -8.94 -14.83 -1.48
N GLY A 143 -8.56 -15.40 -0.31
CA GLY A 143 -8.93 -16.78 0.05
C GLY A 143 -10.44 -16.99 0.16
N LYS A 144 -11.19 -16.01 0.65
CA LYS A 144 -12.66 -16.06 0.73
C LYS A 144 -13.32 -15.92 -0.65
N LEU A 145 -12.85 -15.00 -1.49
CA LEU A 145 -13.36 -14.83 -2.85
C LEU A 145 -13.14 -16.08 -3.68
N ARG A 146 -11.96 -16.69 -3.60
CA ARG A 146 -11.63 -17.92 -4.31
C ARG A 146 -12.33 -19.17 -3.76
N GLY A 147 -12.98 -19.08 -2.60
CA GLY A 147 -13.61 -20.21 -1.93
C GLY A 147 -12.64 -21.14 -1.19
N SER A 148 -11.35 -20.79 -1.10
CA SER A 148 -10.35 -21.54 -0.32
C SER A 148 -10.54 -21.38 1.18
N ILE A 149 -11.12 -20.27 1.60
CA ILE A 149 -11.52 -19.96 2.97
C ILE A 149 -13.03 -19.86 2.99
N SER A 150 -13.67 -20.42 4.03
CA SER A 150 -15.14 -20.34 4.18
C SER A 150 -15.63 -18.89 4.14
N GLY A 151 -16.63 -18.62 3.31
CA GLY A 151 -17.33 -17.33 3.24
C GLY A 151 -18.16 -16.99 4.48
N LYS A 152 -18.30 -17.91 5.45
CA LYS A 152 -19.03 -17.63 6.68
C LYS A 152 -18.25 -16.68 7.57
N PRO A 153 -18.91 -15.66 8.19
CA PRO A 153 -18.25 -14.78 9.14
C PRO A 153 -17.75 -15.57 10.36
N MET A 154 -16.49 -15.37 10.73
CA MET A 154 -15.94 -15.91 11.97
C MET A 154 -16.00 -14.83 13.04
N LEU A 155 -16.97 -14.95 13.94
CA LEU A 155 -17.19 -13.97 15.01
C LEU A 155 -16.62 -14.51 16.32
N LEU A 156 -15.51 -13.93 16.77
CA LEU A 156 -14.96 -14.22 18.09
C LEU A 156 -15.72 -13.46 19.17
N PRO A 157 -16.00 -14.09 20.35
CA PRO A 157 -16.56 -13.37 21.48
C PRO A 157 -15.59 -12.25 21.92
N GLY A 158 -16.12 -11.05 22.19
CA GLY A 158 -15.29 -9.92 22.57
C GLY A 158 -14.46 -9.27 21.43
N ARG A 159 -14.79 -9.55 20.17
CA ARG A 159 -14.04 -9.07 18.99
C ARG A 159 -13.74 -7.58 18.99
N HIS A 160 -14.67 -6.76 19.47
CA HIS A 160 -14.47 -5.30 19.50
C HIS A 160 -13.44 -4.89 20.56
N LEU A 161 -13.46 -5.57 21.72
CA LEU A 161 -12.45 -5.34 22.76
C LEU A 161 -11.06 -5.82 22.29
N LEU A 162 -11.00 -6.95 21.59
CA LEU A 162 -9.77 -7.47 21.00
C LEU A 162 -9.20 -6.48 19.96
N ASN A 163 -10.04 -5.96 19.05
CA ASN A 163 -9.62 -4.95 18.08
C ASN A 163 -9.11 -3.69 18.77
N LEU A 164 -9.82 -3.22 19.80
CA LEU A 164 -9.39 -2.06 20.59
C LEU A 164 -8.05 -2.33 21.28
N ALA A 165 -7.87 -3.49 21.87
CA ALA A 165 -6.61 -3.87 22.51
C ALA A 165 -5.44 -3.92 21.53
N MET A 166 -5.65 -4.48 20.31
CA MET A 166 -4.65 -4.49 19.25
C MET A 166 -4.33 -3.07 18.76
N LEU A 167 -5.33 -2.21 18.62
CA LEU A 167 -5.12 -0.81 18.24
C LEU A 167 -4.33 -0.05 19.32
N LEU A 168 -4.73 -0.16 20.58
CA LEU A 168 -4.01 0.48 21.70
C LEU A 168 -2.60 -0.08 21.86
N GLY A 169 -2.41 -1.39 21.66
CA GLY A 169 -1.10 -2.02 21.63
C GLY A 169 -0.21 -1.45 20.50
N SER A 170 -0.77 -1.27 19.30
CA SER A 170 -0.03 -0.67 18.18
C SER A 170 0.37 0.79 18.48
N ILE A 171 -0.50 1.56 19.12
CA ILE A 171 -0.20 2.94 19.54
C ILE A 171 0.90 2.94 20.59
N TRP A 172 0.83 2.04 21.58
CA TRP A 172 1.83 1.93 22.64
C TRP A 172 3.22 1.56 22.08
N PHE A 173 3.29 0.53 21.24
CA PHE A 173 4.56 0.12 20.64
C PHE A 173 5.06 1.13 19.60
N GLY A 174 4.17 1.83 18.88
CA GLY A 174 4.52 2.95 18.03
C GLY A 174 5.14 4.11 18.83
N TYR A 175 4.55 4.45 19.97
CA TYR A 175 5.14 5.43 20.88
C TYR A 175 6.52 4.97 21.41
N SER A 176 6.65 3.70 21.78
CA SER A 176 7.92 3.12 22.21
C SER A 176 8.98 3.19 21.09
N PHE A 177 8.60 2.92 19.84
CA PHE A 177 9.46 3.04 18.67
C PHE A 177 10.02 4.46 18.51
N ILE A 178 9.16 5.48 18.55
CA ILE A 178 9.55 6.89 18.38
C ILE A 178 10.53 7.35 19.47
N ASN A 179 10.37 6.83 20.69
CA ASN A 179 11.20 7.21 21.85
C ASN A 179 12.41 6.29 22.09
N SER A 180 12.64 5.33 21.21
CA SER A 180 13.78 4.40 21.30
C SER A 180 14.69 4.57 20.09
N THR A 181 15.86 3.93 20.14
CA THR A 181 16.82 3.87 19.03
C THR A 181 17.44 2.48 18.96
N GLY A 182 17.97 2.10 17.79
CA GLY A 182 18.63 0.81 17.60
C GLY A 182 17.70 -0.40 17.78
N ASP A 183 18.22 -1.48 18.36
CA ASP A 183 17.49 -2.74 18.50
C ASP A 183 16.14 -2.64 19.23
N PRO A 184 16.00 -1.89 20.35
CA PRO A 184 14.69 -1.72 21.01
C PRO A 184 13.62 -1.08 20.10
N ALA A 185 14.02 -0.09 19.30
CA ALA A 185 13.09 0.52 18.35
C ALA A 185 12.68 -0.47 17.25
N LEU A 186 13.64 -1.19 16.67
CA LEU A 186 13.33 -2.22 15.67
C LEU A 186 12.38 -3.29 16.23
N GLN A 187 12.62 -3.75 17.47
CA GLN A 187 11.73 -4.71 18.12
C GLN A 187 10.31 -4.14 18.28
N ALA A 188 10.16 -2.90 18.71
CA ALA A 188 8.85 -2.24 18.82
C ALA A 188 8.14 -2.15 17.46
N LEU A 189 8.86 -1.80 16.39
CA LEU A 189 8.32 -1.76 15.03
C LEU A 189 7.88 -3.15 14.53
N LEU A 190 8.65 -4.19 14.81
CA LEU A 190 8.29 -5.57 14.46
C LEU A 190 7.05 -6.05 15.24
N VAL A 191 6.89 -5.62 16.50
CA VAL A 191 5.66 -5.90 17.27
C VAL A 191 4.46 -5.20 16.65
N VAL A 192 4.57 -3.92 16.25
CA VAL A 192 3.51 -3.21 15.51
C VAL A 192 3.17 -3.96 14.23
N THR A 193 4.18 -4.43 13.50
CA THR A 193 3.99 -5.25 12.29
C THR A 193 3.19 -6.52 12.61
N GLY A 194 3.59 -7.27 13.62
CA GLY A 194 2.89 -8.49 14.05
C GLY A 194 1.43 -8.24 14.44
N ILE A 195 1.17 -7.19 15.25
CA ILE A 195 -0.18 -6.81 15.65
C ILE A 195 -1.02 -6.42 14.43
N SER A 196 -0.47 -5.63 13.50
CA SER A 196 -1.18 -5.19 12.29
C SER A 196 -1.56 -6.37 11.38
N LEU A 197 -0.68 -7.36 11.23
CA LEU A 197 -0.96 -8.59 10.49
C LEU A 197 -2.12 -9.39 11.13
N VAL A 198 -2.10 -9.57 12.45
CA VAL A 198 -3.17 -10.27 13.17
C VAL A 198 -4.48 -9.50 13.08
N LEU A 199 -4.43 -8.18 13.21
CA LEU A 199 -5.61 -7.30 13.11
C LEU A 199 -6.23 -7.39 11.72
N GLY A 200 -5.45 -7.36 10.64
CA GLY A 200 -5.95 -7.50 9.27
C GLY A 200 -6.67 -8.84 9.04
N VAL A 201 -6.08 -9.95 9.50
CA VAL A 201 -6.73 -11.27 9.48
C VAL A 201 -8.06 -11.22 10.24
N HIS A 202 -8.04 -10.73 11.48
CA HIS A 202 -9.21 -10.73 12.35
C HIS A 202 -10.37 -9.88 11.79
N LEU A 203 -10.06 -8.69 11.23
CA LEU A 203 -11.08 -7.82 10.63
C LEU A 203 -11.78 -8.50 9.45
N ILE A 204 -11.02 -9.06 8.52
CA ILE A 204 -11.59 -9.64 7.30
C ILE A 204 -12.24 -11.01 7.54
N MET A 205 -11.74 -11.80 8.49
CA MET A 205 -12.40 -13.05 8.89
C MET A 205 -13.78 -12.83 9.45
N ALA A 206 -14.04 -11.71 10.10
CA ALA A 206 -15.34 -11.37 10.68
C ALA A 206 -16.40 -10.95 9.64
N ILE A 207 -16.04 -10.72 8.38
CA ILE A 207 -16.93 -10.25 7.31
C ILE A 207 -17.37 -11.44 6.44
N GLY A 208 -18.63 -11.47 6.04
CA GLY A 208 -19.19 -12.51 5.20
C GLY A 208 -18.75 -12.45 3.75
N GLY A 209 -18.79 -13.59 3.04
CA GLY A 209 -18.42 -13.67 1.62
C GLY A 209 -19.29 -12.79 0.70
N ALA A 210 -20.56 -12.59 1.05
CA ALA A 210 -21.47 -11.72 0.30
C ALA A 210 -21.05 -10.24 0.34
N ASP A 211 -20.35 -9.82 1.41
CA ASP A 211 -19.90 -8.44 1.62
C ASP A 211 -18.47 -8.20 1.10
N MET A 212 -17.85 -9.20 0.44
CA MET A 212 -16.47 -9.08 -0.06
C MET A 212 -16.26 -7.94 -1.06
N PRO A 213 -17.22 -7.54 -1.93
CA PRO A 213 -17.02 -6.36 -2.78
C PRO A 213 -16.76 -5.08 -1.98
N VAL A 214 -17.44 -4.90 -0.84
CA VAL A 214 -17.21 -3.77 0.08
C VAL A 214 -15.82 -3.88 0.72
N VAL A 215 -15.41 -5.09 1.09
CA VAL A 215 -14.08 -5.36 1.65
C VAL A 215 -12.99 -5.02 0.64
N VAL A 216 -13.14 -5.39 -0.61
CA VAL A 216 -12.17 -5.06 -1.67
C VAL A 216 -12.04 -3.54 -1.84
N SER A 217 -13.17 -2.80 -1.81
CA SER A 217 -13.15 -1.33 -1.84
C SER A 217 -12.43 -0.74 -0.62
N MET A 218 -12.70 -1.24 0.57
CA MET A 218 -12.02 -0.83 1.81
C MET A 218 -10.50 -1.12 1.74
N LEU A 219 -10.11 -2.30 1.26
CA LEU A 219 -8.70 -2.67 1.10
C LEU A 219 -8.00 -1.81 0.03
N ASN A 220 -8.73 -1.40 -1.03
CA ASN A 220 -8.24 -0.43 -1.99
C ASN A 220 -7.92 0.91 -1.31
N SER A 221 -8.83 1.40 -0.46
CA SER A 221 -8.59 2.61 0.33
C SER A 221 -7.36 2.46 1.24
N TYR A 222 -7.24 1.35 1.95
CA TYR A 222 -6.08 1.09 2.82
C TYR A 222 -4.77 1.01 2.03
N SER A 223 -4.77 0.38 0.86
CA SER A 223 -3.59 0.36 -0.01
C SER A 223 -3.21 1.75 -0.50
N GLY A 224 -4.18 2.61 -0.78
CA GLY A 224 -3.95 4.02 -1.11
C GLY A 224 -3.30 4.79 0.05
N TRP A 225 -3.82 4.66 1.27
CA TRP A 225 -3.21 5.28 2.44
C TRP A 225 -1.82 4.73 2.77
N ALA A 226 -1.61 3.42 2.59
CA ALA A 226 -0.28 2.80 2.71
C ALA A 226 0.71 3.38 1.70
N ALA A 227 0.28 3.57 0.45
CA ALA A 227 1.10 4.20 -0.59
C ALA A 227 1.39 5.68 -0.26
N ALA A 228 0.42 6.43 0.27
CA ALA A 228 0.65 7.81 0.71
C ALA A 228 1.69 7.89 1.84
N ALA A 229 1.58 7.01 2.85
CA ALA A 229 2.57 6.93 3.93
C ALA A 229 3.97 6.58 3.39
N ALA A 230 4.08 5.62 2.46
CA ALA A 230 5.34 5.33 1.77
C ALA A 230 5.86 6.54 0.99
N GLY A 231 4.97 7.33 0.40
CA GLY A 231 5.32 8.56 -0.30
C GLY A 231 5.95 9.61 0.62
N PHE A 232 5.43 9.77 1.83
CA PHE A 232 6.03 10.65 2.85
C PHE A 232 7.41 10.14 3.25
N MET A 233 7.57 8.87 3.61
CA MET A 233 8.86 8.27 3.97
C MET A 233 9.92 8.42 2.87
N LEU A 234 9.52 8.29 1.60
CA LEU A 234 10.40 8.38 0.44
C LEU A 234 10.53 9.80 -0.12
N GLN A 235 9.86 10.80 0.49
CA GLN A 235 9.78 12.18 -0.01
C GLN A 235 9.40 12.25 -1.50
N ASN A 236 8.35 11.48 -1.87
CA ASN A 236 7.85 11.36 -3.23
C ASN A 236 6.44 11.94 -3.34
N ASP A 237 6.34 13.18 -3.83
CA ASP A 237 5.09 13.94 -3.94
C ASP A 237 4.04 13.20 -4.80
N LEU A 238 4.47 12.55 -5.89
CA LEU A 238 3.55 11.81 -6.74
C LEU A 238 2.90 10.65 -6.00
N LEU A 239 3.69 9.91 -5.22
CA LEU A 239 3.19 8.77 -4.45
C LEU A 239 2.25 9.23 -3.32
N ILE A 240 2.54 10.39 -2.70
CA ILE A 240 1.63 11.02 -1.72
C ILE A 240 0.29 11.36 -2.37
N ILE A 241 0.31 12.10 -3.49
CA ILE A 241 -0.89 12.55 -4.19
C ILE A 241 -1.71 11.36 -4.69
N THR A 242 -1.08 10.41 -5.38
CA THR A 242 -1.79 9.25 -5.94
C THR A 242 -2.30 8.32 -4.85
N GLY A 243 -1.51 8.12 -3.78
CA GLY A 243 -1.92 7.35 -2.64
C GLY A 243 -3.13 7.97 -1.92
N ALA A 244 -3.12 9.28 -1.69
CA ALA A 244 -4.24 10.00 -1.09
C ALA A 244 -5.50 9.95 -1.98
N LEU A 245 -5.36 10.09 -3.30
CA LEU A 245 -6.48 9.97 -4.25
C LEU A 245 -7.13 8.57 -4.18
N VAL A 246 -6.33 7.52 -4.23
CA VAL A 246 -6.82 6.14 -4.14
C VAL A 246 -7.41 5.88 -2.76
N GLY A 247 -6.75 6.35 -1.69
CA GLY A 247 -7.19 6.19 -0.32
C GLY A 247 -8.54 6.85 -0.04
N SER A 248 -8.82 7.98 -0.68
CA SER A 248 -10.08 8.71 -0.51
C SER A 248 -11.20 8.26 -1.46
N SER A 249 -10.89 7.52 -2.51
CA SER A 249 -11.85 7.06 -3.53
C SER A 249 -12.36 5.62 -3.30
N GLY A 250 -11.72 4.86 -2.43
CA GLY A 250 -12.02 3.44 -2.15
C GLY A 250 -13.17 3.13 -1.20
#